data_df43c3ff73f9cd878e1fad4b7ea0aa30
#
_entry.id   df43c3ff73f9cd878e1fad4b7ea0aa30
#
_cell.length_a   1.000
_cell.length_b   1.000
_cell.length_c   1.000
_cell.angle_alpha   90.00
_cell.angle_beta   90.00
_cell.angle_gamma   90.00
#
_symmetry.space_group_name_H-M   'P 1'
#
loop_
_entity.id
_entity.type
_entity.pdbx_description
1 polymer ?
#
loop_
_entity_poly.entity_id
_entity_poly.type
_entity_poly.pdbx_seq_one_letter_code
_entity_poly.pdbx_strand_id
1 'polypeptide(L)'
;MKIALVHDQLSEFGGSERVLVSLKKIFPQADVFTLVYNPEKLGPHKDIIKKWGIKTSWFDKIPIIRNFYSPFRFLTPLIWESFDFSKYDLVISSSGSWMSKGIKTKKPTIHVSYIHHPPRYLYGYETAIEWKKYLPVRIYAYVVNHFLRIWDFYSSKRPDYIIANSKETQSRIKRFYNRDSVIIYPPVDIPQKLQVTSYKLNNYYLTVSRLAKAKHIDVLIEAANKLKLNLKIVGTGRDENYLKSIAGKTVEFLGNVNDQDLSIILKNAKAFLFASRDEEFGIAPVEAMGYGVSVIAYNSGGIPEYVKDGVNGFLFNQLSAESLIEKIKKFETLDKEKILKMKKEARKKAEEFTFERFKKNILLFFKEKKIPFSFDN
;
A
#
# COMPACT_ATOMS: atom_id res chain seq x y z
N MET A 1 -22.78 16.62 -10.49
CA MET A 1 -22.24 15.31 -10.98
C MET A 1 -22.32 14.29 -9.86
N LYS A 2 -22.90 13.13 -10.13
CA LYS A 2 -23.04 12.04 -9.13
C LYS A 2 -21.87 11.08 -9.25
N ILE A 3 -21.12 10.91 -8.15
CA ILE A 3 -19.87 10.14 -8.13
C ILE A 3 -20.02 8.90 -7.25
N ALA A 4 -19.47 7.77 -7.69
CA ALA A 4 -19.29 6.58 -6.86
C ALA A 4 -17.81 6.26 -6.71
N LEU A 5 -17.39 5.96 -5.48
CA LEU A 5 -16.10 5.36 -5.16
C LEU A 5 -16.32 3.87 -4.90
N VAL A 6 -15.60 3.02 -5.59
CA VAL A 6 -15.69 1.57 -5.44
C VAL A 6 -14.38 1.04 -4.93
N HIS A 7 -14.38 0.37 -3.78
CA HIS A 7 -13.17 -0.15 -3.16
C HIS A 7 -13.25 -1.66 -2.99
N ASP A 8 -12.13 -2.35 -3.10
CA ASP A 8 -12.06 -3.80 -3.04
C ASP A 8 -12.75 -4.36 -1.78
N GLN A 9 -12.28 -3.97 -0.60
CA GLN A 9 -12.83 -4.41 0.68
C GLN A 9 -12.49 -3.40 1.79
N LEU A 10 -13.34 -3.32 2.81
CA LEU A 10 -13.12 -2.53 4.02
C LEU A 10 -13.15 -3.45 5.24
N SER A 11 -12.18 -4.38 5.30
CA SER A 11 -11.99 -5.35 6.38
C SER A 11 -10.59 -5.31 6.99
N GLU A 12 -9.80 -4.33 6.64
CA GLU A 12 -8.50 -3.97 7.20
C GLU A 12 -8.21 -2.51 6.82
N PHE A 13 -7.24 -1.87 7.49
CA PHE A 13 -6.82 -0.53 7.13
C PHE A 13 -5.32 -0.53 6.75
N GLY A 14 -5.02 -0.17 5.53
CA GLY A 14 -3.68 -0.16 4.97
C GLY A 14 -3.50 0.95 3.92
N GLY A 15 -2.56 0.75 3.00
CA GLY A 15 -2.24 1.75 1.98
C GLY A 15 -3.36 2.03 0.99
N SER A 16 -4.12 1.01 0.60
CA SER A 16 -5.25 1.16 -0.32
C SER A 16 -6.41 1.93 0.30
N GLU A 17 -6.69 1.69 1.58
CA GLU A 17 -7.73 2.38 2.33
C GLU A 17 -7.36 3.85 2.58
N ARG A 18 -6.08 4.19 2.77
CA ARG A 18 -5.59 5.58 2.82
C ARG A 18 -5.85 6.33 1.52
N VAL A 19 -5.69 5.67 0.37
CA VAL A 19 -6.05 6.25 -0.94
C VAL A 19 -7.55 6.47 -1.03
N LEU A 20 -8.37 5.50 -0.60
CA LEU A 20 -9.83 5.66 -0.58
C LEU A 20 -10.25 6.84 0.31
N VAL A 21 -9.68 6.97 1.52
CA VAL A 21 -9.92 8.12 2.41
C VAL A 21 -9.58 9.43 1.71
N SER A 22 -8.48 9.46 0.98
CA SER A 22 -8.05 10.66 0.25
C SER A 22 -8.95 10.97 -0.94
N LEU A 23 -9.40 9.96 -1.67
CA LEU A 23 -10.41 10.13 -2.71
C LEU A 23 -11.73 10.63 -2.13
N LYS A 24 -12.16 10.11 -0.97
CA LYS A 24 -13.36 10.58 -0.29
C LYS A 24 -13.24 12.03 0.21
N LYS A 25 -12.03 12.46 0.62
CA LYS A 25 -11.76 13.88 0.94
C LYS A 25 -11.83 14.78 -0.30
N ILE A 26 -11.42 14.30 -1.48
CA ILE A 26 -11.53 15.03 -2.75
C ILE A 26 -12.99 15.07 -3.21
N PHE A 27 -13.74 13.99 -3.03
CA PHE A 27 -15.13 13.81 -3.47
C PHE A 27 -16.05 13.53 -2.26
N PRO A 28 -16.32 14.53 -1.41
CA PRO A 28 -17.02 14.31 -0.13
C PRO A 28 -18.46 13.81 -0.31
N GLN A 29 -19.11 14.11 -1.42
CA GLN A 29 -20.49 13.67 -1.73
C GLN A 29 -20.56 12.31 -2.44
N ALA A 30 -19.43 11.68 -2.75
CA ALA A 30 -19.41 10.39 -3.46
C ALA A 30 -19.99 9.26 -2.58
N ASP A 31 -20.84 8.44 -3.17
CA ASP A 31 -21.28 7.18 -2.57
C ASP A 31 -20.11 6.17 -2.55
N VAL A 32 -19.99 5.39 -1.47
CA VAL A 32 -18.91 4.39 -1.32
C VAL A 32 -19.48 2.98 -1.45
N PHE A 33 -18.88 2.19 -2.34
CA PHE A 33 -19.22 0.80 -2.57
C PHE A 33 -18.04 -0.11 -2.23
N THR A 34 -18.31 -1.25 -1.64
CA THR A 34 -17.27 -2.25 -1.33
C THR A 34 -17.83 -3.67 -1.36
N LEU A 35 -16.96 -4.65 -1.58
CA LEU A 35 -17.32 -6.06 -1.56
C LEU A 35 -17.76 -6.50 -0.16
N VAL A 36 -16.94 -6.21 0.86
CA VAL A 36 -17.17 -6.58 2.27
C VAL A 36 -16.81 -5.39 3.16
N TYR A 37 -17.62 -5.17 4.21
CA TYR A 37 -17.39 -4.14 5.21
C TYR A 37 -17.39 -4.70 6.63
N ASN A 38 -16.24 -4.60 7.30
CA ASN A 38 -16.10 -4.99 8.71
C ASN A 38 -15.47 -3.83 9.51
N PRO A 39 -16.28 -2.93 10.10
CA PRO A 39 -15.79 -1.74 10.77
C PRO A 39 -14.86 -2.04 11.95
N GLU A 40 -15.05 -3.16 12.65
CA GLU A 40 -14.24 -3.51 13.82
C GLU A 40 -12.78 -3.82 13.48
N LYS A 41 -12.50 -4.13 12.20
CA LYS A 41 -11.14 -4.38 11.70
C LYS A 41 -10.45 -3.14 11.12
N LEU A 42 -11.10 -1.97 11.14
CA LEU A 42 -10.56 -0.72 10.61
C LEU A 42 -9.76 0.10 11.64
N GLY A 43 -9.66 -0.40 12.88
CA GLY A 43 -8.94 0.27 13.95
C GLY A 43 -9.45 1.68 14.23
N PRO A 44 -8.57 2.68 14.45
CA PRO A 44 -8.95 4.06 14.76
C PRO A 44 -9.76 4.77 13.67
N HIS A 45 -9.69 4.27 12.43
CA HIS A 45 -10.34 4.91 11.27
C HIS A 45 -11.83 4.53 11.12
N LYS A 46 -12.34 3.59 11.95
CA LYS A 46 -13.72 3.10 11.85
C LYS A 46 -14.76 4.21 11.92
N ASP A 47 -14.57 5.19 12.82
CA ASP A 47 -15.57 6.23 13.07
C ASP A 47 -15.69 7.24 11.91
N ILE A 48 -14.61 7.48 11.19
CA ILE A 48 -14.61 8.30 9.98
C ILE A 48 -15.31 7.55 8.84
N ILE A 49 -14.96 6.29 8.64
CA ILE A 49 -15.47 5.46 7.53
C ILE A 49 -16.95 5.13 7.74
N LYS A 50 -17.40 4.91 8.98
CA LYS A 50 -18.79 4.63 9.33
C LYS A 50 -19.77 5.71 8.86
N LYS A 51 -19.31 6.98 8.80
CA LYS A 51 -20.10 8.15 8.36
C LYS A 51 -20.36 8.21 6.86
N TRP A 52 -19.75 7.34 6.05
CA TRP A 52 -19.82 7.44 4.57
C TRP A 52 -21.05 6.80 3.94
N GLY A 53 -21.92 6.12 4.70
CA GLY A 53 -23.09 5.43 4.15
C GLY A 53 -22.69 4.32 3.15
N ILE A 54 -21.83 3.42 3.59
CA ILE A 54 -21.21 2.37 2.73
C ILE A 54 -22.26 1.41 2.19
N LYS A 55 -22.21 1.15 0.89
CA LYS A 55 -23.03 0.17 0.18
C LYS A 55 -22.20 -1.08 -0.08
N THR A 56 -22.61 -2.19 0.54
CA THR A 56 -21.94 -3.48 0.39
C THR A 56 -22.59 -4.35 -0.66
N SER A 57 -21.87 -5.35 -1.14
CA SER A 57 -22.41 -6.36 -2.05
C SER A 57 -23.38 -7.31 -1.33
N TRP A 58 -24.15 -8.09 -2.12
CA TRP A 58 -24.96 -9.19 -1.59
C TRP A 58 -24.12 -10.22 -0.81
N PHE A 59 -22.86 -10.36 -1.19
CA PHE A 59 -21.89 -11.27 -0.58
C PHE A 59 -21.59 -10.94 0.89
N ASP A 60 -21.55 -9.66 1.27
CA ASP A 60 -21.34 -9.21 2.66
C ASP A 60 -22.52 -9.58 3.60
N LYS A 61 -23.71 -9.83 3.03
CA LYS A 61 -24.90 -10.20 3.80
C LYS A 61 -24.88 -11.65 4.30
N ILE A 62 -23.93 -12.48 3.81
CA ILE A 62 -23.79 -13.88 4.21
C ILE A 62 -22.88 -13.92 5.46
N PRO A 63 -23.38 -14.31 6.66
CA PRO A 63 -22.64 -14.14 7.94
C PRO A 63 -21.28 -14.83 7.97
N ILE A 64 -21.17 -16.05 7.43
CA ILE A 64 -19.93 -16.84 7.41
C ILE A 64 -18.87 -16.13 6.56
N ILE A 65 -19.26 -15.46 5.49
CA ILE A 65 -18.37 -14.86 4.51
C ILE A 65 -17.64 -13.64 5.08
N ARG A 66 -18.29 -12.83 5.91
CA ARG A 66 -17.69 -11.62 6.48
C ARG A 66 -16.33 -11.86 7.15
N ASN A 67 -16.12 -13.05 7.73
CA ASN A 67 -14.87 -13.43 8.38
C ASN A 67 -14.02 -14.43 7.57
N PHE A 68 -14.61 -15.12 6.60
CA PHE A 68 -13.96 -16.21 5.87
C PHE A 68 -14.26 -16.14 4.35
N TYR A 69 -14.01 -14.99 3.74
CA TYR A 69 -14.33 -14.72 2.32
C TYR A 69 -13.27 -15.21 1.31
N SER A 70 -12.04 -15.42 1.75
CA SER A 70 -10.91 -15.71 0.84
C SER A 70 -11.11 -16.95 -0.05
N PRO A 71 -11.70 -18.06 0.42
CA PRO A 71 -11.98 -19.24 -0.43
C PRO A 71 -13.03 -18.98 -1.51
N PHE A 72 -13.86 -17.96 -1.37
CA PHE A 72 -14.94 -17.65 -2.29
C PHE A 72 -14.56 -16.68 -3.41
N ARG A 73 -13.24 -16.52 -3.66
CA ARG A 73 -12.73 -15.61 -4.71
C ARG A 73 -13.27 -15.88 -6.10
N PHE A 74 -13.68 -17.12 -6.40
CA PHE A 74 -14.31 -17.47 -7.67
C PHE A 74 -15.64 -16.72 -7.91
N LEU A 75 -16.28 -16.19 -6.87
CA LEU A 75 -17.48 -15.36 -6.98
C LEU A 75 -17.19 -13.89 -7.32
N THR A 76 -15.94 -13.47 -7.34
CA THR A 76 -15.54 -12.07 -7.60
C THR A 76 -16.21 -11.49 -8.86
N PRO A 77 -16.28 -12.20 -10.01
CA PRO A 77 -16.97 -11.71 -11.20
C PRO A 77 -18.45 -11.38 -10.93
N LEU A 78 -19.19 -12.31 -10.33
CA LEU A 78 -20.61 -12.16 -10.03
C LEU A 78 -20.88 -11.02 -9.05
N ILE A 79 -19.99 -10.84 -8.07
CA ILE A 79 -20.12 -9.79 -7.06
C ILE A 79 -20.00 -8.42 -7.71
N TRP A 80 -18.92 -8.17 -8.48
CA TRP A 80 -18.69 -6.86 -9.08
C TRP A 80 -19.69 -6.54 -10.20
N GLU A 81 -20.17 -7.55 -10.91
CA GLU A 81 -21.15 -7.38 -11.98
C GLU A 81 -22.59 -7.19 -11.48
N SER A 82 -22.86 -7.43 -10.19
CA SER A 82 -24.19 -7.25 -9.58
C SER A 82 -24.50 -5.80 -9.18
N PHE A 83 -23.51 -4.93 -9.12
CA PHE A 83 -23.73 -3.52 -8.79
C PHE A 83 -24.27 -2.74 -10.00
N ASP A 84 -25.24 -1.87 -9.73
CA ASP A 84 -25.78 -0.94 -10.72
C ASP A 84 -25.22 0.47 -10.52
N PHE A 85 -24.52 0.96 -11.53
CA PHE A 85 -23.94 2.30 -11.57
C PHE A 85 -24.64 3.23 -12.58
N SER A 86 -25.80 2.87 -13.12
CA SER A 86 -26.49 3.63 -14.16
C SER A 86 -26.84 5.07 -13.79
N LYS A 87 -26.98 5.35 -12.49
CA LYS A 87 -27.29 6.70 -11.96
C LYS A 87 -26.08 7.57 -11.64
N TYR A 88 -24.87 7.09 -11.91
CA TYR A 88 -23.62 7.82 -11.64
C TYR A 88 -23.02 8.34 -12.95
N ASP A 89 -22.50 9.56 -12.90
CA ASP A 89 -21.78 10.17 -14.01
C ASP A 89 -20.33 9.71 -14.05
N LEU A 90 -19.73 9.51 -12.85
CA LEU A 90 -18.35 9.08 -12.68
C LEU A 90 -18.27 7.97 -11.62
N VAL A 91 -17.55 6.91 -11.97
CA VAL A 91 -17.18 5.85 -11.03
C VAL A 91 -15.66 5.76 -10.93
N ILE A 92 -15.12 5.84 -9.72
CA ILE A 92 -13.70 5.67 -9.46
C ILE A 92 -13.50 4.37 -8.67
N SER A 93 -12.90 3.36 -9.28
CA SER A 93 -12.58 2.12 -8.60
C SER A 93 -11.15 2.15 -8.03
N SER A 94 -11.00 1.82 -6.75
CA SER A 94 -9.73 1.67 -6.01
C SER A 94 -9.44 0.18 -5.90
N SER A 95 -8.66 -0.34 -6.84
CA SER A 95 -8.60 -1.78 -7.18
C SER A 95 -7.25 -2.42 -6.85
N GLY A 96 -7.31 -3.58 -6.25
CA GLY A 96 -6.16 -4.44 -5.93
C GLY A 96 -6.53 -5.93 -6.01
N SER A 97 -6.41 -6.63 -4.90
CA SER A 97 -6.57 -8.10 -4.82
C SER A 97 -7.97 -8.63 -5.19
N TRP A 98 -9.03 -7.83 -5.01
CA TRP A 98 -10.41 -8.20 -5.29
C TRP A 98 -10.97 -7.59 -6.57
N MET A 99 -10.10 -6.92 -7.33
CA MET A 99 -10.38 -6.55 -8.73
C MET A 99 -11.63 -5.67 -8.93
N SER A 100 -11.86 -4.68 -8.05
CA SER A 100 -13.00 -3.75 -8.16
C SER A 100 -13.03 -2.98 -9.48
N LYS A 101 -11.92 -2.94 -10.24
CA LYS A 101 -11.90 -2.47 -11.63
C LYS A 101 -12.86 -3.23 -12.56
N GLY A 102 -13.28 -4.43 -12.14
CA GLY A 102 -14.15 -5.32 -12.89
C GLY A 102 -15.65 -5.00 -12.80
N ILE A 103 -16.04 -3.88 -12.21
CA ILE A 103 -17.44 -3.40 -12.26
C ILE A 103 -17.88 -3.14 -13.69
N LYS A 104 -19.21 -3.17 -13.92
CA LYS A 104 -19.83 -2.81 -15.20
C LYS A 104 -20.40 -1.39 -15.11
N THR A 105 -20.04 -0.55 -16.05
CA THR A 105 -20.65 0.75 -16.30
C THR A 105 -21.21 0.81 -17.72
N LYS A 106 -22.19 1.67 -17.95
CA LYS A 106 -22.76 1.93 -19.28
C LYS A 106 -22.60 3.40 -19.59
N LYS A 107 -22.36 3.75 -20.85
CA LYS A 107 -22.35 5.15 -21.30
C LYS A 107 -23.67 5.82 -20.90
N PRO A 108 -23.65 7.10 -20.41
CA PRO A 108 -22.51 8.01 -20.42
C PRO A 108 -21.58 7.92 -19.20
N THR A 109 -21.79 7.02 -18.23
CA THR A 109 -20.95 6.88 -17.04
C THR A 109 -19.48 6.65 -17.40
N ILE A 110 -18.60 7.48 -16.88
CA ILE A 110 -17.14 7.34 -17.02
C ILE A 110 -16.59 6.48 -15.89
N HIS A 111 -15.75 5.50 -16.22
CA HIS A 111 -15.08 4.65 -15.25
C HIS A 111 -13.57 4.91 -15.23
N VAL A 112 -13.05 5.43 -14.12
CA VAL A 112 -11.62 5.59 -13.84
C VAL A 112 -11.21 4.53 -12.82
N SER A 113 -10.18 3.74 -13.11
CA SER A 113 -9.65 2.77 -12.16
C SER A 113 -8.29 3.18 -11.62
N TYR A 114 -8.21 3.42 -10.31
CA TYR A 114 -6.94 3.56 -9.58
C TYR A 114 -6.48 2.17 -9.16
N ILE A 115 -5.45 1.65 -9.79
CA ILE A 115 -4.94 0.29 -9.54
C ILE A 115 -3.77 0.35 -8.58
N HIS A 116 -3.95 -0.29 -7.41
CA HIS A 116 -2.88 -0.48 -6.42
C HIS A 116 -1.89 -1.54 -6.88
N HIS A 117 -2.41 -2.62 -7.40
CA HIS A 117 -1.65 -3.72 -8.02
C HIS A 117 -2.60 -4.65 -8.79
N PRO A 118 -2.15 -5.30 -9.87
CA PRO A 118 -2.75 -6.53 -10.35
C PRO A 118 -2.69 -7.62 -9.27
N PRO A 119 -3.72 -8.50 -9.13
CA PRO A 119 -3.78 -9.45 -8.04
C PRO A 119 -2.54 -10.35 -7.95
N ARG A 120 -1.74 -10.20 -6.89
CA ARG A 120 -0.46 -10.91 -6.72
C ARG A 120 -0.59 -12.42 -6.85
N TYR A 121 -1.67 -12.99 -6.28
CA TYR A 121 -1.92 -14.44 -6.31
C TYR A 121 -2.22 -15.00 -7.71
N LEU A 122 -2.67 -14.17 -8.64
CA LEU A 122 -2.92 -14.56 -10.03
C LEU A 122 -1.63 -14.56 -10.89
N TYR A 123 -0.68 -13.67 -10.56
CA TYR A 123 0.49 -13.39 -11.40
C TYR A 123 1.83 -13.84 -10.79
N GLY A 124 1.78 -14.69 -9.77
CA GLY A 124 2.97 -15.36 -9.23
C GLY A 124 3.82 -14.55 -8.26
N TYR A 125 3.35 -13.38 -7.82
CA TYR A 125 4.01 -12.59 -6.78
C TYR A 125 3.78 -13.17 -5.38
N GLU A 126 4.67 -12.84 -4.46
CA GLU A 126 4.53 -13.25 -3.07
C GLU A 126 3.26 -12.66 -2.44
N THR A 127 2.56 -13.48 -1.68
CA THR A 127 1.34 -13.11 -0.94
C THR A 127 1.57 -13.21 0.56
N ALA A 128 0.73 -12.54 1.33
CA ALA A 128 0.79 -12.60 2.79
C ALA A 128 0.52 -14.00 3.37
N ILE A 129 0.01 -14.93 2.56
CA ILE A 129 -0.35 -16.30 2.95
C ILE A 129 0.39 -17.27 2.06
N GLU A 130 1.06 -18.27 2.64
CA GLU A 130 1.66 -19.40 1.93
C GLU A 130 0.62 -20.48 1.57
N TRP A 131 -0.41 -20.10 0.82
CA TRP A 131 -1.47 -21.01 0.42
C TRP A 131 -0.97 -22.20 -0.42
N LYS A 132 0.19 -22.05 -1.06
CA LYS A 132 0.83 -23.12 -1.86
C LYS A 132 1.34 -24.30 -1.02
N LYS A 133 1.39 -24.17 0.30
CA LYS A 133 1.87 -25.21 1.22
C LYS A 133 0.91 -26.43 1.27
N TYR A 134 -0.39 -26.20 1.09
CA TYR A 134 -1.41 -27.23 1.23
C TYR A 134 -1.89 -27.73 -0.13
N LEU A 135 -1.75 -29.04 -0.38
CA LEU A 135 -2.08 -29.66 -1.68
C LEU A 135 -3.53 -29.40 -2.14
N PRO A 136 -4.59 -29.59 -1.32
CA PRO A 136 -5.96 -29.29 -1.75
C PRO A 136 -6.16 -27.82 -2.13
N VAL A 137 -5.53 -26.90 -1.39
CA VAL A 137 -5.59 -25.46 -1.68
C VAL A 137 -4.86 -25.12 -2.98
N ARG A 138 -3.76 -25.83 -3.28
CA ARG A 138 -3.03 -25.67 -4.56
C ARG A 138 -3.87 -26.10 -5.75
N ILE A 139 -4.55 -27.24 -5.66
CA ILE A 139 -5.43 -27.76 -6.73
C ILE A 139 -6.59 -26.78 -6.96
N TYR A 140 -7.28 -26.39 -5.88
CA TYR A 140 -8.34 -25.38 -5.94
C TYR A 140 -7.86 -24.08 -6.58
N ALA A 141 -6.74 -23.55 -6.09
CA ALA A 141 -6.19 -22.29 -6.58
C ALA A 141 -5.72 -22.38 -8.04
N TYR A 142 -5.20 -23.54 -8.48
CA TYR A 142 -4.82 -23.74 -9.88
C TYR A 142 -6.01 -23.55 -10.82
N VAL A 143 -7.12 -24.21 -10.50
CA VAL A 143 -8.35 -24.13 -11.31
C VAL A 143 -8.96 -22.72 -11.22
N VAL A 144 -9.24 -22.25 -10.02
CA VAL A 144 -9.92 -20.96 -9.80
C VAL A 144 -9.10 -19.78 -10.33
N ASN A 145 -7.80 -19.77 -10.09
CA ASN A 145 -6.93 -18.68 -10.56
C ASN A 145 -6.78 -18.67 -12.08
N HIS A 146 -6.93 -19.82 -12.76
CA HIS A 146 -6.95 -19.85 -14.22
C HIS A 146 -8.13 -19.05 -14.76
N PHE A 147 -9.35 -19.33 -14.31
CA PHE A 147 -10.55 -18.60 -14.73
C PHE A 147 -10.52 -17.13 -14.27
N LEU A 148 -10.05 -16.87 -13.05
CA LEU A 148 -9.94 -15.50 -12.56
C LEU A 148 -8.94 -14.66 -13.35
N ARG A 149 -7.81 -15.24 -13.84
CA ARG A 149 -6.88 -14.51 -14.73
C ARG A 149 -7.54 -14.10 -16.05
N ILE A 150 -8.31 -14.98 -16.62
CA ILE A 150 -9.05 -14.69 -17.86
C ILE A 150 -10.02 -13.54 -17.61
N TRP A 151 -10.82 -13.63 -16.56
CA TRP A 151 -11.77 -12.59 -16.20
C TRP A 151 -11.05 -11.28 -15.84
N ASP A 152 -9.97 -11.33 -15.07
CA ASP A 152 -9.17 -10.18 -14.65
C ASP A 152 -8.60 -9.43 -15.86
N PHE A 153 -8.10 -10.16 -16.87
CA PHE A 153 -7.63 -9.60 -18.13
C PHE A 153 -8.78 -8.90 -18.90
N TYR A 154 -9.90 -9.57 -19.13
CA TYR A 154 -11.01 -8.96 -19.85
C TYR A 154 -11.66 -7.80 -19.07
N SER A 155 -11.80 -7.93 -17.77
CA SER A 155 -12.36 -6.88 -16.92
C SER A 155 -11.45 -5.63 -16.85
N SER A 156 -10.16 -5.78 -17.08
CA SER A 156 -9.23 -4.64 -17.16
C SER A 156 -9.49 -3.71 -18.35
N LYS A 157 -10.28 -4.14 -19.31
CA LYS A 157 -10.71 -3.33 -20.48
C LYS A 157 -11.94 -2.48 -20.19
N ARG A 158 -12.63 -2.71 -19.06
CA ARG A 158 -13.87 -1.99 -18.69
C ARG A 158 -13.63 -0.53 -18.29
N PRO A 159 -12.58 -0.18 -17.51
CA PRO A 159 -12.30 1.21 -17.22
C PRO A 159 -11.97 2.01 -18.48
N ASP A 160 -12.56 3.20 -18.63
CA ASP A 160 -12.17 4.14 -19.68
C ASP A 160 -10.73 4.59 -19.49
N TYR A 161 -10.33 4.83 -18.23
CA TYR A 161 -8.99 5.26 -17.87
C TYR A 161 -8.42 4.47 -16.68
N ILE A 162 -7.10 4.30 -16.69
CA ILE A 162 -6.38 3.61 -15.62
C ILE A 162 -5.32 4.54 -15.05
N ILE A 163 -5.29 4.62 -13.71
CA ILE A 163 -4.25 5.27 -12.92
C ILE A 163 -3.46 4.18 -12.20
N ALA A 164 -2.14 4.22 -12.27
CA ALA A 164 -1.22 3.37 -11.53
C ALA A 164 -0.66 4.14 -10.33
N ASN A 165 -0.49 3.47 -9.18
CA ASN A 165 0.08 4.08 -7.97
C ASN A 165 1.61 4.23 -8.01
N SER A 166 2.30 3.67 -9.01
CA SER A 166 3.76 3.67 -9.16
C SER A 166 4.17 3.26 -10.57
N LYS A 167 5.44 3.45 -10.94
CA LYS A 167 6.01 2.92 -12.19
C LYS A 167 6.01 1.40 -12.20
N GLU A 168 6.27 0.79 -11.05
CA GLU A 168 6.19 -0.67 -10.89
C GLU A 168 4.79 -1.19 -11.23
N THR A 169 3.75 -0.58 -10.66
CA THR A 169 2.36 -0.96 -10.98
C THR A 169 2.01 -0.64 -12.44
N GLN A 170 2.49 0.47 -13.00
CA GLN A 170 2.30 0.79 -14.42
C GLN A 170 2.91 -0.30 -15.32
N SER A 171 4.11 -0.75 -15.02
CA SER A 171 4.77 -1.84 -15.72
C SER A 171 3.98 -3.14 -15.66
N ARG A 172 3.46 -3.49 -14.47
CA ARG A 172 2.58 -4.66 -14.29
C ARG A 172 1.27 -4.54 -15.06
N ILE A 173 0.63 -3.37 -15.07
CA ILE A 173 -0.58 -3.11 -15.86
C ILE A 173 -0.29 -3.31 -17.35
N LYS A 174 0.81 -2.76 -17.84
CA LYS A 174 1.21 -2.96 -19.24
C LYS A 174 1.47 -4.42 -19.57
N ARG A 175 2.20 -5.12 -18.69
CA ARG A 175 2.56 -6.54 -18.86
C ARG A 175 1.36 -7.48 -18.83
N PHE A 176 0.43 -7.28 -17.87
CA PHE A 176 -0.64 -8.25 -17.64
C PHE A 176 -1.96 -7.89 -18.32
N TYR A 177 -2.21 -6.61 -18.55
CA TYR A 177 -3.48 -6.14 -19.14
C TYR A 177 -3.30 -5.58 -20.55
N ASN A 178 -2.06 -5.34 -20.97
CA ASN A 178 -1.73 -4.64 -22.23
C ASN A 178 -2.48 -3.29 -22.34
N ARG A 179 -2.54 -2.55 -21.21
CA ARG A 179 -3.19 -1.25 -21.10
C ARG A 179 -2.17 -0.19 -20.72
N ASP A 180 -2.39 1.02 -21.23
CA ASP A 180 -1.66 2.20 -20.78
C ASP A 180 -2.32 2.77 -19.53
N SER A 181 -1.51 3.42 -18.68
CA SER A 181 -1.97 4.05 -17.45
C SER A 181 -1.16 5.31 -17.14
N VAL A 182 -1.75 6.21 -16.38
CA VAL A 182 -1.08 7.42 -15.86
C VAL A 182 -0.61 7.15 -14.44
N ILE A 183 0.58 7.59 -14.08
CA ILE A 183 1.08 7.43 -12.71
C ILE A 183 0.58 8.60 -11.86
N ILE A 184 -0.13 8.28 -10.78
CA ILE A 184 -0.42 9.19 -9.69
C ILE A 184 -0.09 8.48 -8.38
N TYR A 185 1.02 8.88 -7.77
CA TYR A 185 1.50 8.28 -6.52
C TYR A 185 0.48 8.45 -5.39
N PRO A 186 0.37 7.47 -4.47
CA PRO A 186 -0.57 7.56 -3.36
C PRO A 186 -0.17 8.67 -2.38
N PRO A 187 -1.15 9.26 -1.70
CA PRO A 187 -0.88 10.27 -0.68
C PRO A 187 -0.28 9.63 0.57
N VAL A 188 0.70 10.31 1.15
CA VAL A 188 1.37 9.91 2.38
C VAL A 188 1.21 11.01 3.42
N ASP A 189 0.85 10.62 4.64
CA ASP A 189 0.73 11.55 5.76
C ASP A 189 2.12 11.88 6.30
N ILE A 190 2.55 13.11 6.08
CA ILE A 190 3.83 13.64 6.58
C ILE A 190 3.59 14.95 7.33
N PRO A 191 4.44 15.27 8.33
CA PRO A 191 4.31 16.52 9.08
C PRO A 191 4.38 17.74 8.16
N GLN A 192 3.44 18.69 8.27
CA GLN A 192 3.44 19.87 7.41
C GLN A 192 4.62 20.83 7.68
N LYS A 193 5.01 20.97 8.96
CA LYS A 193 6.03 21.92 9.41
C LYS A 193 7.14 21.19 10.17
N LEU A 194 7.96 20.43 9.48
CA LEU A 194 9.14 19.79 10.06
C LEU A 194 10.40 20.31 9.38
N GLN A 195 11.25 21.01 10.14
CA GLN A 195 12.58 21.37 9.68
C GLN A 195 13.59 20.32 10.17
N VAL A 196 14.33 19.74 9.24
CA VAL A 196 15.43 18.80 9.56
C VAL A 196 16.68 19.62 9.83
N THR A 197 16.88 19.98 11.10
CA THR A 197 18.00 20.84 11.55
C THR A 197 19.09 20.07 12.28
N SER A 198 18.84 18.83 12.68
CA SER A 198 19.76 18.06 13.52
C SER A 198 20.21 16.77 12.82
N TYR A 199 21.52 16.52 12.90
CA TYR A 199 22.14 15.24 12.55
C TYR A 199 21.99 14.18 13.66
N LYS A 200 21.49 14.57 14.85
CA LYS A 200 21.39 13.65 15.99
C LYS A 200 20.60 12.39 15.59
N LEU A 201 21.26 11.27 15.71
CA LEU A 201 20.67 9.94 15.52
C LEU A 201 20.41 9.35 16.90
N ASN A 202 19.20 8.87 17.11
CA ASN A 202 18.92 8.06 18.29
C ASN A 202 19.46 6.63 18.09
N ASN A 203 19.39 5.81 19.12
CA ASN A 203 20.08 4.53 19.13
C ASN A 203 19.21 3.35 18.71
N TYR A 204 18.24 3.56 17.79
CA TYR A 204 17.46 2.44 17.28
C TYR A 204 17.10 2.57 15.80
N TYR A 205 17.04 1.43 15.12
CA TYR A 205 16.46 1.27 13.79
C TYR A 205 14.98 0.96 13.91
N LEU A 206 14.21 1.30 12.89
CA LEU A 206 12.76 1.15 12.91
C LEU A 206 12.28 0.42 11.64
N THR A 207 11.30 -0.42 11.79
CA THR A 207 10.44 -0.86 10.68
C THR A 207 8.98 -0.78 11.08
N VAL A 208 8.12 -0.39 10.15
CA VAL A 208 6.66 -0.32 10.33
C VAL A 208 6.03 -1.14 9.21
N SER A 209 5.41 -2.27 9.56
CA SER A 209 4.87 -3.18 8.55
C SER A 209 3.90 -4.19 9.16
N ARG A 210 3.00 -4.74 8.34
CA ARG A 210 2.31 -5.98 8.70
C ARG A 210 3.33 -7.11 8.84
N LEU A 211 3.22 -7.91 9.90
CA LEU A 211 4.11 -9.05 10.13
C LEU A 211 3.64 -10.24 9.28
N ALA A 212 4.05 -10.25 8.02
CA ALA A 212 3.69 -11.23 7.02
C ALA A 212 4.91 -11.55 6.14
N LYS A 213 4.99 -12.77 5.62
CA LYS A 213 6.15 -13.31 4.91
C LYS A 213 6.67 -12.39 3.81
N ALA A 214 5.82 -11.85 2.96
CA ALA A 214 6.22 -10.94 1.87
C ALA A 214 6.89 -9.64 2.33
N LYS A 215 6.93 -9.38 3.65
CA LYS A 215 7.60 -8.20 4.24
C LYS A 215 9.03 -8.49 4.68
N HIS A 216 9.41 -9.77 4.74
CA HIS A 216 10.78 -10.22 5.04
C HIS A 216 11.39 -9.55 6.29
N ILE A 217 10.59 -9.46 7.37
CA ILE A 217 11.03 -8.92 8.66
C ILE A 217 12.10 -9.81 9.30
N ASP A 218 12.11 -11.10 8.98
CA ASP A 218 13.14 -12.07 9.34
C ASP A 218 14.54 -11.61 8.91
N VAL A 219 14.71 -11.09 7.70
CA VAL A 219 15.98 -10.52 7.21
C VAL A 219 16.45 -9.35 8.07
N LEU A 220 15.51 -8.48 8.52
CA LEU A 220 15.81 -7.35 9.39
C LEU A 220 16.24 -7.81 10.77
N ILE A 221 15.55 -8.82 11.33
CA ILE A 221 15.85 -9.40 12.64
C ILE A 221 17.21 -10.10 12.61
N GLU A 222 17.49 -10.88 11.57
CA GLU A 222 18.78 -11.55 11.41
C GLU A 222 19.95 -10.54 11.36
N ALA A 223 19.81 -9.46 10.59
CA ALA A 223 20.79 -8.39 10.54
C ALA A 223 20.96 -7.70 11.90
N ALA A 224 19.86 -7.43 12.60
CA ALA A 224 19.87 -6.84 13.93
C ALA A 224 20.57 -7.73 14.96
N ASN A 225 20.32 -9.03 14.94
CA ASN A 225 20.97 -10.00 15.82
C ASN A 225 22.49 -10.06 15.59
N LYS A 226 22.93 -10.13 14.30
CA LYS A 226 24.35 -10.20 13.93
C LYS A 226 25.12 -8.95 14.35
N LEU A 227 24.52 -7.78 14.22
CA LEU A 227 25.15 -6.48 14.56
C LEU A 227 24.81 -6.00 15.96
N LYS A 228 23.97 -6.71 16.74
CA LYS A 228 23.45 -6.29 18.04
C LYS A 228 22.78 -4.92 18.00
N LEU A 229 22.04 -4.63 16.93
CA LEU A 229 21.35 -3.36 16.75
C LEU A 229 20.06 -3.33 17.56
N ASN A 230 19.71 -2.18 18.10
CA ASN A 230 18.39 -1.92 18.64
C ASN A 230 17.42 -1.75 17.46
N LEU A 231 16.55 -2.74 17.24
CA LEU A 231 15.52 -2.74 16.20
C LEU A 231 14.15 -2.68 16.84
N LYS A 232 13.39 -1.64 16.52
CA LYS A 232 11.96 -1.53 16.87
C LYS A 232 11.09 -1.95 15.69
N ILE A 233 10.12 -2.83 15.96
CA ILE A 233 9.19 -3.37 14.98
C ILE A 233 7.78 -2.94 15.37
N VAL A 234 7.16 -2.09 14.55
CA VAL A 234 5.77 -1.66 14.70
C VAL A 234 4.89 -2.43 13.73
N GLY A 235 3.79 -2.93 14.25
CA GLY A 235 2.78 -3.67 13.52
C GLY A 235 2.53 -5.06 14.09
N THR A 236 1.50 -5.73 13.58
CA THR A 236 1.08 -7.08 13.93
C THR A 236 0.88 -7.94 12.69
N GLY A 237 0.76 -9.24 12.85
CA GLY A 237 0.49 -10.12 11.72
C GLY A 237 0.65 -11.59 12.03
N ARG A 238 0.44 -12.41 11.01
CA ARG A 238 0.45 -13.89 11.14
C ARG A 238 1.78 -14.46 11.60
N ASP A 239 2.87 -13.84 11.17
CA ASP A 239 4.21 -14.36 11.37
C ASP A 239 4.83 -13.85 12.68
N GLU A 240 4.04 -13.13 13.51
CA GLU A 240 4.52 -12.51 14.74
C GLU A 240 5.19 -13.51 15.69
N ASN A 241 4.57 -14.68 15.93
CA ASN A 241 5.12 -15.70 16.80
C ASN A 241 6.44 -16.26 16.26
N TYR A 242 6.51 -16.52 14.95
CA TYR A 242 7.74 -16.94 14.29
C TYR A 242 8.83 -15.87 14.40
N LEU A 243 8.51 -14.62 14.10
CA LEU A 243 9.46 -13.50 14.16
C LEU A 243 9.98 -13.26 15.58
N LYS A 244 9.11 -13.38 16.59
CA LYS A 244 9.51 -13.32 18.01
C LYS A 244 10.43 -14.49 18.41
N SER A 245 10.24 -15.70 17.84
CA SER A 245 11.08 -16.84 18.15
C SER A 245 12.52 -16.72 17.64
N ILE A 246 12.76 -15.94 16.59
CA ILE A 246 14.09 -15.70 16.02
C ILE A 246 14.73 -14.38 16.48
N ALA A 247 13.98 -13.55 17.20
CA ALA A 247 14.43 -12.24 17.68
C ALA A 247 15.40 -12.35 18.85
N GLY A 248 16.53 -11.64 18.76
CA GLY A 248 17.47 -11.47 19.87
C GLY A 248 17.03 -10.39 20.85
N LYS A 249 17.80 -10.23 21.92
CA LYS A 249 17.47 -9.33 23.05
C LYS A 249 17.38 -7.83 22.66
N THR A 250 17.93 -7.42 21.51
CA THR A 250 17.93 -6.03 21.02
C THR A 250 16.78 -5.73 20.08
N VAL A 251 15.89 -6.70 19.81
CA VAL A 251 14.73 -6.55 18.94
C VAL A 251 13.47 -6.39 19.79
N GLU A 252 12.78 -5.28 19.61
CA GLU A 252 11.58 -4.90 20.36
C GLU A 252 10.35 -4.86 19.44
N PHE A 253 9.29 -5.61 19.79
CA PHE A 253 8.00 -5.60 19.10
C PHE A 253 7.04 -4.66 19.83
N LEU A 254 6.62 -3.58 19.15
CA LEU A 254 5.74 -2.56 19.73
C LEU A 254 4.24 -2.83 19.44
N GLY A 255 3.93 -3.84 18.62
CA GLY A 255 2.55 -4.13 18.23
C GLY A 255 1.91 -2.99 17.42
N ASN A 256 0.61 -2.82 17.59
CA ASN A 256 -0.11 -1.69 16.97
C ASN A 256 0.11 -0.43 17.80
N VAL A 257 0.58 0.62 17.17
CA VAL A 257 0.85 1.93 17.76
C VAL A 257 -0.11 2.94 17.15
N ASN A 258 -0.65 3.86 17.95
CA ASN A 258 -1.49 4.95 17.45
C ASN A 258 -0.64 5.99 16.68
N ASP A 259 -1.30 6.86 15.90
CA ASP A 259 -0.62 7.82 15.01
C ASP A 259 0.27 8.83 15.78
N GLN A 260 -0.11 9.22 17.01
CA GLN A 260 0.67 10.17 17.81
C GLN A 260 1.98 9.53 18.28
N ASP A 261 1.91 8.33 18.86
CA ASP A 261 3.09 7.59 19.30
C ASP A 261 3.96 7.18 18.12
N LEU A 262 3.36 6.75 16.99
CA LEU A 262 4.07 6.43 15.77
C LEU A 262 4.88 7.62 15.25
N SER A 263 4.32 8.83 15.33
CA SER A 263 5.00 10.06 14.92
C SER A 263 6.27 10.33 15.76
N ILE A 264 6.19 10.07 17.07
CA ILE A 264 7.33 10.20 17.99
C ILE A 264 8.40 9.15 17.68
N ILE A 265 7.99 7.90 17.46
CA ILE A 265 8.88 6.79 17.15
C ILE A 265 9.58 7.04 15.80
N LEU A 266 8.84 7.47 14.77
CA LEU A 266 9.41 7.82 13.47
C LEU A 266 10.44 8.94 13.58
N LYS A 267 10.08 10.06 14.20
CA LYS A 267 10.97 11.24 14.36
C LYS A 267 12.30 10.90 15.05
N ASN A 268 12.27 9.93 15.95
CA ASN A 268 13.40 9.55 16.76
C ASN A 268 14.20 8.35 16.21
N ALA A 269 13.81 7.75 15.09
CA ALA A 269 14.53 6.63 14.51
C ALA A 269 15.88 7.05 13.91
N LYS A 270 16.89 6.18 14.05
CA LYS A 270 18.22 6.35 13.44
C LYS A 270 18.15 6.21 11.94
N ALA A 271 17.54 5.12 11.48
CA ALA A 271 17.18 4.87 10.10
C ALA A 271 15.97 3.92 10.04
N PHE A 272 15.27 3.91 8.92
CA PHE A 272 14.15 3.02 8.66
C PHE A 272 14.63 1.86 7.81
N LEU A 273 14.37 0.62 8.26
CA LEU A 273 14.75 -0.61 7.55
C LEU A 273 13.53 -1.20 6.84
N PHE A 274 13.70 -1.61 5.58
CA PHE A 274 12.61 -2.16 4.81
C PHE A 274 13.08 -3.26 3.84
N ALA A 275 12.57 -4.49 4.01
CA ALA A 275 12.98 -5.65 3.22
C ALA A 275 11.86 -6.23 2.34
N SER A 276 10.73 -5.52 2.20
CA SER A 276 9.59 -6.02 1.42
C SER A 276 9.98 -6.29 -0.03
N ARG A 277 9.65 -7.48 -0.52
CA ARG A 277 9.84 -7.86 -1.91
C ARG A 277 8.61 -7.49 -2.73
N ASP A 278 8.84 -7.03 -3.97
CA ASP A 278 7.79 -6.71 -4.94
C ASP A 278 6.75 -5.70 -4.41
N GLU A 279 7.16 -4.79 -3.53
CA GLU A 279 6.29 -3.74 -3.02
C GLU A 279 5.91 -2.78 -4.15
N GLU A 280 4.63 -2.48 -4.30
CA GLU A 280 4.18 -1.64 -5.40
C GLU A 280 4.56 -0.18 -5.23
N PHE A 281 4.46 0.35 -4.00
CA PHE A 281 4.92 1.69 -3.66
C PHE A 281 5.62 1.71 -2.30
N GLY A 282 4.95 1.25 -1.23
CA GLY A 282 5.49 1.27 0.13
C GLY A 282 5.30 2.63 0.80
N ILE A 283 4.16 2.83 1.46
CA ILE A 283 3.82 4.09 2.14
C ILE A 283 4.73 4.31 3.36
N ALA A 284 4.97 3.29 4.18
CA ALA A 284 5.72 3.42 5.43
C ALA A 284 7.16 3.95 5.28
N PRO A 285 7.97 3.52 4.30
CA PRO A 285 9.26 4.17 4.05
C PRO A 285 9.15 5.66 3.71
N VAL A 286 8.15 6.06 2.94
CA VAL A 286 7.94 7.48 2.59
C VAL A 286 7.46 8.28 3.79
N GLU A 287 6.63 7.70 4.68
CA GLU A 287 6.29 8.30 5.96
C GLU A 287 7.55 8.57 6.79
N ALA A 288 8.44 7.59 6.92
CA ALA A 288 9.71 7.76 7.63
C ALA A 288 10.56 8.89 7.02
N MET A 289 10.67 8.92 5.68
CA MET A 289 11.35 10.01 4.97
C MET A 289 10.70 11.37 5.26
N GLY A 290 9.38 11.41 5.42
CA GLY A 290 8.62 12.60 5.82
C GLY A 290 9.03 13.15 7.18
N TYR A 291 9.53 12.33 8.08
CA TYR A 291 10.15 12.73 9.35
C TYR A 291 11.66 13.01 9.25
N GLY A 292 12.22 13.02 8.05
CA GLY A 292 13.65 13.19 7.82
C GLY A 292 14.46 11.96 8.22
N VAL A 293 13.87 10.78 8.19
CA VAL A 293 14.57 9.52 8.50
C VAL A 293 15.04 8.88 7.21
N SER A 294 16.34 8.58 7.14
CA SER A 294 16.93 7.89 6.00
C SER A 294 16.45 6.46 5.92
N VAL A 295 16.19 5.96 4.72
CA VAL A 295 15.67 4.60 4.47
C VAL A 295 16.78 3.69 3.97
N ILE A 296 16.91 2.51 4.57
CA ILE A 296 17.76 1.42 4.06
C ILE A 296 16.84 0.29 3.63
N ALA A 297 16.69 0.10 2.32
CA ALA A 297 15.65 -0.76 1.78
C ALA A 297 16.15 -1.75 0.74
N TYR A 298 15.40 -2.85 0.59
CA TYR A 298 15.60 -3.79 -0.51
C TYR A 298 15.27 -3.13 -1.84
N ASN A 299 16.18 -3.26 -2.80
CA ASN A 299 16.05 -2.70 -4.15
C ASN A 299 15.04 -3.51 -4.97
N SER A 300 13.75 -3.35 -4.69
CA SER A 300 12.68 -4.11 -5.32
C SER A 300 11.40 -3.30 -5.47
N GLY A 301 10.65 -3.58 -6.53
CA GLY A 301 9.36 -2.95 -6.79
C GLY A 301 9.46 -1.42 -6.96
N GLY A 302 8.55 -0.69 -6.32
CA GLY A 302 8.48 0.77 -6.39
C GLY A 302 9.46 1.51 -5.48
N ILE A 303 10.21 0.82 -4.60
CA ILE A 303 11.14 1.47 -3.65
C ILE A 303 12.20 2.33 -4.36
N PRO A 304 12.85 1.90 -5.47
CA PRO A 304 13.84 2.71 -6.18
C PRO A 304 13.29 3.99 -6.83
N GLU A 305 11.95 4.15 -6.87
CA GLU A 305 11.34 5.36 -7.41
C GLU A 305 11.57 6.57 -6.52
N TYR A 306 11.73 6.35 -5.21
CA TYR A 306 11.91 7.42 -4.24
C TYR A 306 13.15 7.27 -3.35
N VAL A 307 13.68 6.06 -3.11
CA VAL A 307 14.97 5.89 -2.44
C VAL A 307 16.08 5.91 -3.49
N LYS A 308 17.04 6.82 -3.32
CA LYS A 308 18.24 6.95 -4.16
C LYS A 308 19.47 6.59 -3.33
N ASP A 309 20.19 5.52 -3.76
CA ASP A 309 21.35 4.98 -3.04
C ASP A 309 22.41 6.06 -2.80
N GLY A 310 22.79 6.25 -1.53
CA GLY A 310 23.76 7.25 -1.09
C GLY A 310 23.27 8.71 -1.05
N VAL A 311 22.03 9.01 -1.49
CA VAL A 311 21.48 10.38 -1.53
C VAL A 311 20.50 10.63 -0.39
N ASN A 312 19.41 9.86 -0.33
CA ASN A 312 18.38 10.00 0.69
C ASN A 312 18.16 8.71 1.51
N GLY A 313 19.01 7.72 1.27
CA GLY A 313 19.00 6.40 1.89
C GLY A 313 19.97 5.46 1.22
N PHE A 314 19.83 4.16 1.48
CA PHE A 314 20.61 3.11 0.84
C PHE A 314 19.71 2.00 0.29
N LEU A 315 20.15 1.37 -0.80
CA LEU A 315 19.49 0.22 -1.40
C LEU A 315 20.41 -1.01 -1.32
N PHE A 316 19.91 -2.12 -0.78
CA PHE A 316 20.60 -3.41 -0.83
C PHE A 316 19.97 -4.31 -1.91
N ASN A 317 20.83 -5.07 -2.64
CA ASN A 317 20.43 -5.72 -3.89
C ASN A 317 20.11 -7.21 -3.74
N GLN A 318 20.51 -7.84 -2.64
CA GLN A 318 20.17 -9.23 -2.34
C GLN A 318 19.29 -9.27 -1.10
N LEU A 319 18.22 -10.04 -1.16
CA LEU A 319 17.29 -10.18 -0.04
C LEU A 319 17.90 -11.10 1.04
N SER A 320 18.92 -10.60 1.71
CA SER A 320 19.68 -11.30 2.76
C SER A 320 20.14 -10.34 3.84
N ALA A 321 20.39 -10.87 5.03
CA ALA A 321 20.93 -10.12 6.15
C ALA A 321 22.30 -9.52 5.84
N GLU A 322 23.16 -10.24 5.11
CA GLU A 322 24.51 -9.82 4.74
C GLU A 322 24.49 -8.55 3.88
N SER A 323 23.64 -8.54 2.84
CA SER A 323 23.50 -7.38 1.96
C SER A 323 22.94 -6.17 2.68
N LEU A 324 22.00 -6.37 3.61
CA LEU A 324 21.49 -5.31 4.49
C LEU A 324 22.59 -4.81 5.45
N ILE A 325 23.35 -5.71 6.07
CA ILE A 325 24.45 -5.39 7.00
C ILE A 325 25.50 -4.49 6.30
N GLU A 326 25.85 -4.79 5.06
CA GLU A 326 26.77 -3.96 4.28
C GLU A 326 26.28 -2.50 4.22
N LYS A 327 25.02 -2.28 3.90
CA LYS A 327 24.43 -0.94 3.80
C LYS A 327 24.28 -0.24 5.15
N ILE A 328 23.95 -1.00 6.21
CA ILE A 328 23.93 -0.47 7.58
C ILE A 328 25.34 0.00 7.99
N LYS A 329 26.38 -0.81 7.77
CA LYS A 329 27.76 -0.41 8.07
C LYS A 329 28.17 0.83 7.28
N LYS A 330 27.83 0.91 5.99
CA LYS A 330 28.09 2.09 5.18
C LYS A 330 27.37 3.33 5.72
N PHE A 331 26.12 3.20 6.17
CA PHE A 331 25.40 4.30 6.81
C PHE A 331 26.07 4.75 8.10
N GLU A 332 26.55 3.82 8.93
CA GLU A 332 27.24 4.10 10.20
C GLU A 332 28.58 4.83 10.02
N THR A 333 29.25 4.70 8.86
CA THR A 333 30.51 5.40 8.58
C THR A 333 30.33 6.83 8.06
N LEU A 334 29.09 7.29 7.87
CA LEU A 334 28.84 8.64 7.39
C LEU A 334 29.17 9.69 8.48
N ASP A 335 29.80 10.77 8.06
CA ASP A 335 29.99 11.94 8.91
C ASP A 335 28.66 12.71 9.14
N LYS A 336 28.68 13.61 10.12
CA LYS A 336 27.49 14.38 10.54
C LYS A 336 26.87 15.20 9.41
N GLU A 337 27.71 15.77 8.55
CA GLU A 337 27.27 16.60 7.43
C GLU A 337 26.52 15.77 6.37
N LYS A 338 27.07 14.60 6.00
CA LYS A 338 26.45 13.67 5.06
C LYS A 338 25.15 13.12 5.62
N ILE A 339 25.09 12.78 6.91
CA ILE A 339 23.84 12.35 7.57
C ILE A 339 22.79 13.45 7.47
N LEU A 340 23.13 14.70 7.81
CA LEU A 340 22.17 15.81 7.74
C LEU A 340 21.68 16.07 6.31
N LYS A 341 22.58 16.02 5.33
CA LYS A 341 22.23 16.14 3.92
C LYS A 341 21.26 15.03 3.49
N MET A 342 21.57 13.77 3.83
CA MET A 342 20.72 12.61 3.49
C MET A 342 19.32 12.73 4.12
N LYS A 343 19.22 13.15 5.38
CA LYS A 343 17.95 13.41 6.08
C LYS A 343 17.14 14.50 5.40
N LYS A 344 17.78 15.60 4.97
CA LYS A 344 17.11 16.69 4.22
C LYS A 344 16.61 16.22 2.86
N GLU A 345 17.41 15.46 2.13
CA GLU A 345 17.00 14.90 0.83
C GLU A 345 15.87 13.86 0.98
N ALA A 346 15.87 13.06 2.05
CA ALA A 346 14.77 12.15 2.36
C ALA A 346 13.46 12.95 2.57
N ARG A 347 13.51 13.99 3.42
CA ARG A 347 12.35 14.86 3.66
C ARG A 347 11.84 15.52 2.39
N LYS A 348 12.73 16.14 1.61
CA LYS A 348 12.39 16.79 0.33
C LYS A 348 11.69 15.82 -0.63
N LYS A 349 12.18 14.58 -0.72
CA LYS A 349 11.57 13.56 -1.58
C LYS A 349 10.17 13.16 -1.10
N ALA A 350 9.97 13.01 0.21
CA ALA A 350 8.66 12.68 0.77
C ALA A 350 7.59 13.75 0.49
N GLU A 351 7.97 15.03 0.37
CA GLU A 351 7.06 16.14 0.07
C GLU A 351 6.41 16.06 -1.32
N GLU A 352 6.97 15.23 -2.21
CA GLU A 352 6.34 14.95 -3.51
C GLU A 352 5.07 14.09 -3.40
N PHE A 353 4.83 13.43 -2.25
CA PHE A 353 3.76 12.45 -2.03
C PHE A 353 2.68 12.92 -1.04
N THR A 354 2.56 14.22 -0.82
CA THR A 354 1.54 14.79 0.06
C THR A 354 0.12 14.66 -0.51
N PHE A 355 -0.89 14.74 0.37
CA PHE A 355 -2.29 14.79 -0.05
C PHE A 355 -2.56 15.91 -1.07
N GLU A 356 -1.97 17.10 -0.88
CA GLU A 356 -2.16 18.22 -1.80
C GLU A 356 -1.60 17.92 -3.20
N ARG A 357 -0.46 17.23 -3.28
CA ARG A 357 0.10 16.77 -4.55
C ARG A 357 -0.79 15.72 -5.21
N PHE A 358 -1.27 14.76 -4.42
CA PHE A 358 -2.19 13.73 -4.91
C PHE A 358 -3.48 14.36 -5.45
N LYS A 359 -4.12 15.25 -4.68
CA LYS A 359 -5.32 16.00 -5.09
C LYS A 359 -5.07 16.76 -6.40
N LYS A 360 -3.99 17.55 -6.45
CA LYS A 360 -3.61 18.30 -7.66
C LYS A 360 -3.48 17.38 -8.89
N ASN A 361 -2.81 16.24 -8.75
CA ASN A 361 -2.58 15.31 -9.85
C ASN A 361 -3.87 14.62 -10.32
N ILE A 362 -4.77 14.26 -9.41
CA ILE A 362 -6.12 13.73 -9.76
C ILE A 362 -6.91 14.78 -10.57
N LEU A 363 -6.89 16.03 -10.15
CA LEU A 363 -7.63 17.10 -10.83
C LEU A 363 -7.04 17.45 -12.20
N LEU A 364 -5.71 17.48 -12.31
CA LEU A 364 -5.03 17.67 -13.60
C LEU A 364 -5.35 16.53 -14.56
N PHE A 365 -5.32 15.30 -14.08
CA PHE A 365 -5.71 14.12 -14.87
C PHE A 365 -7.15 14.24 -15.39
N PHE A 366 -8.09 14.66 -14.56
CA PHE A 366 -9.49 14.87 -15.00
C PHE A 366 -9.60 15.95 -16.07
N LYS A 367 -8.87 17.07 -15.90
CA LYS A 367 -8.82 18.15 -16.89
C LYS A 367 -8.26 17.65 -18.23
N GLU A 368 -7.14 16.94 -18.22
CA GLU A 368 -6.50 16.39 -19.42
C GLU A 368 -7.39 15.37 -20.14
N LYS A 369 -8.12 14.55 -19.39
CA LYS A 369 -9.03 13.54 -19.95
C LYS A 369 -10.43 14.08 -20.26
N LYS A 370 -10.65 15.40 -20.08
CA LYS A 370 -11.94 16.07 -20.27
C LYS A 370 -13.09 15.41 -19.50
N ILE A 371 -12.76 14.83 -18.32
CA ILE A 371 -13.76 14.31 -17.41
C ILE A 371 -14.47 15.50 -16.77
N PRO A 372 -15.79 15.62 -16.91
CA PRO A 372 -16.54 16.72 -16.31
C PRO A 372 -16.31 16.72 -14.79
N PHE A 373 -15.89 17.83 -14.26
CA PHE A 373 -15.69 17.98 -12.81
C PHE A 373 -15.82 19.47 -12.46
N SER A 374 -16.79 19.82 -11.61
CA SER A 374 -16.89 21.11 -10.97
C SER A 374 -16.78 20.93 -9.45
N PHE A 375 -15.91 21.70 -8.82
CA PHE A 375 -16.08 21.96 -7.40
C PHE A 375 -17.25 22.94 -7.29
N ASP A 376 -18.43 22.46 -6.88
CA ASP A 376 -19.39 23.38 -6.29
C ASP A 376 -18.74 23.90 -5.01
N ASN A 377 -18.49 25.22 -4.98
CA ASN A 377 -17.89 25.97 -3.89
C ASN A 377 -18.60 25.73 -2.55
#